data_efe906bbaa2e5c0b89adecbd81d040fd
#
_entry.id   efe906bbaa2e5c0b89adecbd81d040fd
#
_cell.length_a   1.000
_cell.length_b   1.000
_cell.length_c   1.000
_cell.angle_alpha   90.00
_cell.angle_beta   90.00
_cell.angle_gamma   90.00
#
_symmetry.space_group_name_H-M   'P 1'
#
loop_
_entity.id
_entity.type
_entity.pdbx_description
1 polymer ?
#
loop_
_entity_poly.entity_id
_entity_poly.type
_entity_poly.pdbx_seq_one_letter_code
_entity_poly.pdbx_strand_id
1 'polypeptide(L)'
;MPNLHPPIITTQQAKSYYSQILEVVPKEHSFKPLMTLFLTEQSDILDIAEGVKRGIVSAVKLYPAGSTTNSSNGVKDILHIYRLLEKLSHLDIPLLIHGEATDSEIDIFDREAVFIEKTLAPLRKSIPELRIVLEHITTQE
;
A
#
# COMPACT_ATOMS: atom_id res chain seq x y z
N MET A 1 3.99 -8.48 -1.98
CA MET A 1 2.70 -8.08 -2.59
C MET A 1 1.58 -8.52 -1.66
N PRO A 2 0.78 -7.59 -1.07
CA PRO A 2 -0.27 -7.96 -0.11
C PRO A 2 -1.65 -8.23 -0.75
N ASN A 3 -1.81 -8.00 -2.06
CA ASN A 3 -3.05 -8.21 -2.81
C ASN A 3 -3.29 -9.68 -3.20
N LEU A 4 -3.20 -10.56 -2.21
CA LEU A 4 -3.51 -11.98 -2.34
C LEU A 4 -5.03 -12.21 -2.27
N HIS A 5 -5.46 -13.46 -2.32
CA HIS A 5 -6.84 -13.85 -2.09
C HIS A 5 -6.91 -14.89 -0.95
N PRO A 6 -7.36 -14.49 0.26
CA PRO A 6 -7.69 -13.14 0.72
C PRO A 6 -6.47 -12.20 0.84
N PRO A 7 -6.66 -10.87 0.85
CA PRO A 7 -5.56 -9.91 0.99
C PRO A 7 -4.96 -9.95 2.40
N ILE A 8 -3.68 -9.54 2.52
CA ILE A 8 -2.97 -9.44 3.80
C ILE A 8 -3.24 -8.07 4.40
N ILE A 9 -4.20 -7.97 5.31
CA ILE A 9 -4.66 -6.70 5.90
C ILE A 9 -4.25 -6.50 7.36
N THR A 10 -3.77 -7.55 8.05
CA THR A 10 -3.37 -7.50 9.46
C THR A 10 -1.93 -7.95 9.67
N THR A 11 -1.32 -7.48 10.75
CA THR A 11 0.01 -7.89 11.21
C THR A 11 0.10 -9.41 11.40
N GLN A 12 -0.95 -10.04 11.94
CA GLN A 12 -0.96 -11.50 12.14
C GLN A 12 -0.95 -12.25 10.81
N GLN A 13 -1.70 -11.79 9.81
CA GLN A 13 -1.67 -12.38 8.46
C GLN A 13 -0.29 -12.20 7.80
N ALA A 14 0.32 -11.00 7.94
CA ALA A 14 1.66 -10.75 7.44
C ALA A 14 2.70 -11.71 8.08
N LYS A 15 2.62 -11.94 9.39
CA LYS A 15 3.48 -12.88 10.10
C LYS A 15 3.31 -14.31 9.58
N SER A 16 2.07 -14.76 9.40
CA SER A 16 1.77 -16.10 8.87
C SER A 16 2.32 -16.27 7.46
N TYR A 17 2.10 -15.28 6.60
CA TYR A 17 2.61 -15.31 5.22
C TYR A 17 4.15 -15.25 5.16
N TYR A 18 4.77 -14.47 6.04
CA TYR A 18 6.23 -14.47 6.20
C TYR A 18 6.78 -15.89 6.47
N SER A 19 6.16 -16.63 7.41
CA SER A 19 6.56 -17.99 7.73
C SER A 19 6.41 -18.92 6.52
N GLN A 20 5.30 -18.83 5.78
CA GLN A 20 5.08 -19.63 4.56
C GLN A 20 6.15 -19.36 3.48
N ILE A 21 6.54 -18.08 3.31
CA ILE A 21 7.63 -17.75 2.38
C ILE A 21 8.93 -18.41 2.81
N LEU A 22 9.28 -18.33 4.10
CA LEU A 22 10.54 -18.90 4.59
C LEU A 22 10.58 -20.43 4.56
N GLU A 23 9.43 -21.11 4.64
CA GLU A 23 9.35 -22.57 4.50
C GLU A 23 9.80 -23.07 3.12
N VAL A 24 9.64 -22.25 2.07
CA VAL A 24 10.01 -22.62 0.69
C VAL A 24 11.35 -22.03 0.24
N VAL A 25 11.92 -21.10 1.01
CA VAL A 25 13.26 -20.54 0.70
C VAL A 25 14.33 -21.56 1.08
N PRO A 26 15.22 -21.94 0.16
CA PRO A 26 16.34 -22.82 0.47
C PRO A 26 17.22 -22.25 1.59
N LYS A 27 17.66 -23.12 2.50
CA LYS A 27 18.40 -22.69 3.73
C LYS A 27 19.72 -21.98 3.45
N GLU A 28 20.31 -22.22 2.29
CA GLU A 28 21.53 -21.57 1.82
C GLU A 28 21.33 -20.12 1.35
N HIS A 29 20.08 -19.67 1.19
CA HIS A 29 19.77 -18.30 0.79
C HIS A 29 19.48 -17.39 1.98
N SER A 30 20.15 -16.26 2.06
CA SER A 30 19.93 -15.22 3.07
C SER A 30 18.78 -14.27 2.70
N PHE A 31 17.66 -14.81 2.19
CA PHE A 31 16.51 -14.01 1.78
C PHE A 31 15.69 -13.56 3.00
N LYS A 32 15.43 -12.27 3.08
CA LYS A 32 14.56 -11.66 4.11
C LYS A 32 13.39 -10.93 3.44
N PRO A 33 12.16 -11.46 3.48
CA PRO A 33 11.00 -10.77 2.94
C PRO A 33 10.65 -9.54 3.78
N LEU A 34 10.38 -8.43 3.12
CA LEU A 34 9.83 -7.21 3.73
C LEU A 34 8.31 -7.22 3.54
N MET A 35 7.59 -7.48 4.63
CA MET A 35 6.13 -7.63 4.57
C MET A 35 5.44 -6.29 4.52
N THR A 36 4.40 -6.20 3.68
CA THR A 36 3.53 -5.03 3.57
C THR A 36 2.08 -5.43 3.86
N LEU A 37 1.29 -4.49 4.41
CA LEU A 37 -0.15 -4.69 4.58
C LEU A 37 -0.92 -4.02 3.43
N PHE A 38 -1.99 -4.67 2.99
CA PHE A 38 -2.96 -4.12 2.07
C PHE A 38 -3.81 -3.08 2.80
N LEU A 39 -3.73 -1.82 2.36
CA LEU A 39 -4.47 -0.72 2.96
C LEU A 39 -5.93 -0.72 2.50
N THR A 40 -6.84 -0.64 3.45
CA THR A 40 -8.29 -0.51 3.23
C THR A 40 -8.84 0.67 4.02
N GLU A 41 -10.09 1.07 3.75
CA GLU A 41 -10.77 2.11 4.54
C GLU A 41 -11.03 1.69 6.00
N GLN A 42 -10.94 0.39 6.33
CA GLN A 42 -11.10 -0.17 7.67
C GLN A 42 -9.77 -0.54 8.33
N SER A 43 -8.62 -0.17 7.74
CA SER A 43 -7.31 -0.50 8.30
C SER A 43 -7.13 0.09 9.69
N ASP A 44 -6.65 -0.76 10.62
CA ASP A 44 -6.39 -0.35 12.00
C ASP A 44 -4.95 0.16 12.16
N ILE A 45 -4.82 1.44 12.47
CA ILE A 45 -3.51 2.06 12.68
C ILE A 45 -2.75 1.48 13.89
N LEU A 46 -3.44 0.98 14.89
CA LEU A 46 -2.80 0.40 16.07
C LEU A 46 -2.17 -0.96 15.71
N ASP A 47 -2.84 -1.80 14.93
CA ASP A 47 -2.28 -3.05 14.42
C ASP A 47 -1.08 -2.78 13.50
N ILE A 48 -1.19 -1.80 12.59
CA ILE A 48 -0.09 -1.40 11.68
C ILE A 48 1.12 -0.94 12.51
N ALA A 49 0.92 -0.02 13.46
CA ALA A 49 1.99 0.53 14.30
C ALA A 49 2.69 -0.55 15.13
N GLU A 50 1.93 -1.46 15.72
CA GLU A 50 2.48 -2.60 16.48
C GLU A 50 3.26 -3.54 15.56
N GLY A 51 2.74 -3.81 14.36
CA GLY A 51 3.41 -4.61 13.35
C GLY A 51 4.76 -4.05 12.92
N VAL A 52 4.83 -2.73 12.71
CA VAL A 52 6.07 -2.02 12.37
C VAL A 52 7.04 -2.03 13.56
N LYS A 53 6.58 -1.70 14.77
CA LYS A 53 7.39 -1.72 15.99
C LYS A 53 8.03 -3.09 16.25
N ARG A 54 7.32 -4.18 15.94
CA ARG A 54 7.82 -5.57 16.06
C ARG A 54 8.69 -6.01 14.88
N GLY A 55 8.88 -5.17 13.87
CA GLY A 55 9.67 -5.51 12.67
C GLY A 55 9.00 -6.56 11.76
N ILE A 56 7.68 -6.78 11.91
CA ILE A 56 6.89 -7.70 11.08
C ILE A 56 6.45 -6.99 9.80
N VAL A 57 6.00 -5.74 9.91
CA VAL A 57 5.52 -4.92 8.80
C VAL A 57 6.55 -3.86 8.47
N SER A 58 6.85 -3.67 7.19
CA SER A 58 7.83 -2.68 6.71
C SER A 58 7.17 -1.45 6.09
N ALA A 59 5.95 -1.59 5.56
CA ALA A 59 5.22 -0.54 4.88
C ALA A 59 3.74 -0.94 4.74
N VAL A 60 2.90 0.00 4.29
CA VAL A 60 1.54 -0.28 3.83
C VAL A 60 1.42 -0.03 2.34
N LYS A 61 0.57 -0.78 1.66
CA LYS A 61 0.35 -0.68 0.21
C LYS A 61 -1.08 -0.25 -0.08
N LEU A 62 -1.22 0.89 -0.74
CA LEU A 62 -2.47 1.42 -1.26
C LEU A 62 -2.70 0.92 -2.68
N TYR A 63 -3.88 0.36 -2.89
CA TYR A 63 -4.47 0.11 -4.20
C TYR A 63 -5.77 0.91 -4.32
N PRO A 64 -5.95 1.73 -5.35
CA PRO A 64 -7.29 2.22 -5.68
C PRO A 64 -8.21 1.02 -5.98
N ALA A 65 -9.45 1.07 -5.49
CA ALA A 65 -10.39 -0.04 -5.63
C ALA A 65 -10.63 -0.39 -7.11
N GLY A 66 -10.32 -1.63 -7.50
CA GLY A 66 -10.50 -2.11 -8.87
C GLY A 66 -9.36 -1.77 -9.84
N SER A 67 -8.27 -1.14 -9.39
CA SER A 67 -7.15 -0.75 -10.27
C SER A 67 -6.35 -1.94 -10.82
N THR A 68 -6.33 -3.06 -10.13
CA THR A 68 -5.57 -4.24 -10.54
C THR A 68 -6.17 -5.53 -9.95
N THR A 69 -5.53 -6.66 -10.21
CA THR A 69 -5.93 -7.98 -9.69
C THR A 69 -6.05 -7.96 -8.15
N ASN A 70 -7.15 -8.54 -7.62
CA ASN A 70 -7.44 -8.62 -6.19
C ASN A 70 -7.47 -7.27 -5.45
N SER A 71 -7.81 -6.17 -6.13
CA SER A 71 -7.86 -4.82 -5.54
C SER A 71 -9.28 -4.30 -5.28
N SER A 72 -10.30 -5.12 -5.42
CA SER A 72 -11.71 -4.71 -5.19
C SER A 72 -11.97 -4.16 -3.78
N ASN A 73 -11.22 -4.64 -2.77
CA ASN A 73 -11.26 -4.17 -1.39
C ASN A 73 -10.31 -2.98 -1.13
N GLY A 74 -9.72 -2.41 -2.17
CA GLY A 74 -8.83 -1.25 -2.07
C GLY A 74 -9.55 0.03 -1.65
N VAL A 75 -8.83 1.12 -1.65
CA VAL A 75 -9.32 2.43 -1.25
C VAL A 75 -10.18 3.01 -2.37
N LYS A 76 -11.43 3.32 -2.07
CA LYS A 76 -12.37 3.94 -3.02
C LYS A 76 -12.15 5.45 -3.11
N ASP A 77 -11.96 6.09 -1.95
CA ASP A 77 -11.68 7.51 -1.86
C ASP A 77 -10.53 7.76 -0.87
N ILE A 78 -9.49 8.43 -1.32
CA ILE A 78 -8.32 8.78 -0.50
C ILE A 78 -8.72 9.64 0.72
N LEU A 79 -9.79 10.42 0.61
CA LEU A 79 -10.29 11.27 1.69
C LEU A 79 -10.81 10.43 2.88
N HIS A 80 -11.33 9.23 2.65
CA HIS A 80 -11.79 8.35 3.73
C HIS A 80 -10.67 7.87 4.64
N ILE A 81 -9.46 7.79 4.11
CA ILE A 81 -8.28 7.32 4.86
C ILE A 81 -7.31 8.46 5.22
N TYR A 82 -7.67 9.72 4.98
CA TYR A 82 -6.78 10.87 5.17
C TYR A 82 -6.18 10.91 6.59
N ARG A 83 -7.01 10.74 7.64
CA ARG A 83 -6.54 10.68 9.04
C ARG A 83 -5.60 9.51 9.31
N LEU A 84 -5.79 8.41 8.60
CA LEU A 84 -4.88 7.27 8.69
C LEU A 84 -3.52 7.61 8.06
N LEU A 85 -3.52 8.29 6.90
CA LEU A 85 -2.30 8.74 6.22
C LEU A 85 -1.50 9.75 7.07
N GLU A 86 -2.18 10.69 7.75
CA GLU A 86 -1.51 11.58 8.73
C GLU A 86 -0.81 10.79 9.84
N LYS A 87 -1.48 9.78 10.40
CA LYS A 87 -0.88 8.92 11.43
C LYS A 87 0.29 8.10 10.91
N LEU A 88 0.21 7.56 9.69
CA LEU A 88 1.34 6.89 9.04
C LEU A 88 2.54 7.83 8.89
N SER A 89 2.30 9.08 8.51
CA SER A 89 3.33 10.12 8.43
C SER A 89 4.00 10.36 9.79
N HIS A 90 3.22 10.58 10.85
CA HIS A 90 3.74 10.78 12.20
C HIS A 90 4.54 9.58 12.75
N LEU A 91 4.21 8.37 12.32
CA LEU A 91 4.88 7.14 12.72
C LEU A 91 6.03 6.75 11.77
N ASP A 92 6.33 7.58 10.79
CA ASP A 92 7.34 7.36 9.75
C ASP A 92 7.17 6.01 9.00
N ILE A 93 5.91 5.62 8.76
CA ILE A 93 5.56 4.38 8.06
C ILE A 93 5.40 4.66 6.57
N PRO A 94 6.17 4.00 5.67
CA PRO A 94 6.08 4.24 4.23
C PRO A 94 4.74 3.80 3.64
N LEU A 95 4.21 4.64 2.74
CA LEU A 95 3.06 4.34 1.90
C LEU A 95 3.55 3.99 0.48
N LEU A 96 3.32 2.76 0.07
CA LEU A 96 3.56 2.30 -1.30
C LEU A 96 2.25 2.44 -2.09
N ILE A 97 2.28 3.01 -3.27
CA ILE A 97 1.06 3.32 -4.05
C ILE A 97 1.09 2.62 -5.40
N HIS A 98 -0.01 1.96 -5.75
CA HIS A 98 -0.38 1.62 -7.12
C HIS A 98 -1.13 2.83 -7.70
N GLY A 99 -0.44 3.60 -8.53
CA GLY A 99 -0.89 4.95 -8.91
C GLY A 99 -1.74 4.96 -10.17
N GLU A 100 -2.96 4.43 -10.13
CA GLU A 100 -3.87 4.45 -11.27
C GLU A 100 -5.26 4.98 -10.88
N ALA A 101 -5.81 5.89 -11.69
CA ALA A 101 -7.21 6.27 -11.62
C ALA A 101 -8.10 5.12 -12.10
N THR A 102 -9.26 4.94 -11.45
CA THR A 102 -10.17 3.81 -11.72
C THR A 102 -11.48 4.22 -12.39
N ASP A 103 -11.62 5.49 -12.75
CA ASP A 103 -12.77 5.99 -13.51
C ASP A 103 -12.76 5.35 -14.92
N SER A 104 -13.91 4.77 -15.32
CA SER A 104 -14.06 4.10 -16.61
C SER A 104 -13.96 5.04 -17.83
N GLU A 105 -14.21 6.34 -17.62
CA GLU A 105 -14.12 7.36 -18.68
C GLU A 105 -12.68 7.78 -18.98
N ILE A 106 -11.71 7.37 -18.14
CA ILE A 106 -10.29 7.70 -18.32
C ILE A 106 -9.63 6.63 -19.19
N ASP A 107 -8.97 7.07 -20.27
CA ASP A 107 -8.17 6.17 -21.11
C ASP A 107 -7.11 5.45 -20.27
N ILE A 108 -6.90 4.17 -20.56
CA ILE A 108 -5.99 3.32 -19.79
C ILE A 108 -4.56 3.88 -19.75
N PHE A 109 -4.13 4.57 -20.81
CA PHE A 109 -2.79 5.18 -20.89
C PHE A 109 -2.67 6.46 -20.08
N ASP A 110 -3.80 7.11 -19.72
CA ASP A 110 -3.81 8.36 -18.96
C ASP A 110 -4.05 8.15 -17.46
N ARG A 111 -4.38 6.94 -17.03
CA ARG A 111 -4.78 6.63 -15.65
C ARG A 111 -3.75 7.00 -14.61
N GLU A 112 -2.47 6.77 -14.90
CA GLU A 112 -1.39 7.12 -13.97
C GLU A 112 -1.21 8.64 -13.90
N ALA A 113 -1.14 9.34 -15.04
CA ALA A 113 -1.01 10.79 -15.10
C ALA A 113 -2.17 11.50 -14.35
N VAL A 114 -3.40 11.04 -14.58
CA VAL A 114 -4.60 11.55 -13.88
C VAL A 114 -4.53 11.29 -12.37
N PHE A 115 -4.06 10.11 -11.95
CA PHE A 115 -3.87 9.81 -10.53
C PHE A 115 -2.81 10.73 -9.90
N ILE A 116 -1.70 10.96 -10.59
CA ILE A 116 -0.65 11.87 -10.12
C ILE A 116 -1.21 13.28 -9.94
N GLU A 117 -1.89 13.81 -10.94
CA GLU A 117 -2.44 15.17 -10.90
C GLU A 117 -3.54 15.32 -9.84
N LYS A 118 -4.54 14.42 -9.86
CA LYS A 118 -5.78 14.60 -9.07
C LYS A 118 -5.70 14.02 -7.65
N THR A 119 -4.79 13.09 -7.40
CA THR A 119 -4.72 12.39 -6.11
C THR A 119 -3.36 12.58 -5.43
N LEU A 120 -2.27 12.22 -6.11
CA LEU A 120 -0.95 12.21 -5.50
C LEU A 120 -0.43 13.63 -5.20
N ALA A 121 -0.52 14.56 -6.15
CA ALA A 121 -0.03 15.92 -5.96
C ALA A 121 -0.78 16.67 -4.84
N PRO A 122 -2.13 16.65 -4.75
CA PRO A 122 -2.85 17.18 -3.60
C PRO A 122 -2.47 16.50 -2.28
N LEU A 123 -2.31 15.18 -2.24
CA LEU A 123 -1.89 14.45 -1.06
C LEU A 123 -0.50 14.91 -0.58
N ARG A 124 0.47 15.00 -1.48
CA ARG A 124 1.83 15.49 -1.17
C ARG A 124 1.83 16.91 -0.63
N LYS A 125 0.96 17.76 -1.16
CA LYS A 125 0.80 19.14 -0.67
C LYS A 125 0.22 19.20 0.73
N SER A 126 -0.70 18.29 1.05
CA SER A 126 -1.43 18.27 2.33
C SER A 126 -0.66 17.56 3.44
N ILE A 127 0.09 16.49 3.11
CA ILE A 127 0.90 15.72 4.06
C ILE A 127 2.34 15.60 3.50
N PRO A 128 3.13 16.68 3.53
CA PRO A 128 4.45 16.72 2.91
C PRO A 128 5.46 15.75 3.55
N GLU A 129 5.29 15.41 4.82
CA GLU A 129 6.16 14.51 5.57
C GLU A 129 5.85 13.02 5.34
N LEU A 130 4.73 12.68 4.68
CA LEU A 130 4.40 11.30 4.40
C LEU A 130 5.40 10.71 3.39
N ARG A 131 6.09 9.65 3.78
CA ARG A 131 6.98 8.92 2.88
C ARG A 131 6.17 8.12 1.87
N ILE A 132 6.24 8.49 0.61
CA ILE A 132 5.50 7.86 -0.49
C ILE A 132 6.48 7.22 -1.46
N VAL A 133 6.17 6.00 -1.88
CA VAL A 133 6.78 5.31 -3.01
C VAL A 133 5.69 5.07 -4.06
N LEU A 134 5.74 5.78 -5.17
CA LEU A 134 4.91 5.48 -6.35
C LEU A 134 5.58 4.34 -7.10
N GLU A 135 4.95 3.17 -7.12
CA GLU A 135 5.52 1.96 -7.69
C GLU A 135 5.22 1.84 -9.19
N HIS A 136 6.09 1.12 -9.93
CA HIS A 136 5.95 0.75 -11.35
C HIS A 136 5.47 1.92 -12.24
N ILE A 137 6.11 3.08 -12.11
CA ILE A 137 5.81 4.30 -12.87
C ILE A 137 5.96 4.01 -14.37
N THR A 138 4.96 4.44 -15.16
CA THR A 138 4.91 4.28 -16.62
C THR A 138 4.82 5.60 -17.37
N THR A 139 4.51 6.70 -16.67
CA THR A 139 4.47 8.05 -17.25
C THR A 139 5.87 8.66 -17.34
N GLN A 140 6.07 9.49 -18.35
CA GLN A 140 7.34 10.20 -18.58
C GLN A 140 7.41 11.53 -17.81
N GLU A 141 6.29 12.06 -17.34
CA GLU A 141 6.11 13.39 -16.73
C GLU A 141 6.40 13.42 -15.23
#